data_9187444fdb26200f0cafa2d36930ef94
#
_entry.id   9187444fdb26200f0cafa2d36930ef94
#
_cell.length_a   1.000
_cell.length_b   1.000
_cell.length_c   1.000
_cell.angle_alpha   90.00
_cell.angle_beta   90.00
_cell.angle_gamma   90.00
#
_symmetry.space_group_name_H-M   'P 1'
#
loop_
_entity.id
_entity.type
_entity.pdbx_description
1 polymer ?
#
loop_
_entity_poly.entity_id
_entity_poly.type
_entity_poly.pdbx_seq_one_letter_code
_entity_poly.pdbx_strand_id
1 'polypeptide(L)'
;LFENDKYGNLIPSLAKDWTVSQDGLTYTYKLRDDAKWYDSEGEEYADVTAKDFVTGIKYAADNKSEMLYIIQDSIKGLNDYVSGKNKDFSAVGVKAVDDHTLQITLNQAEPFWNSKLTLGITFPINEKFVESKGDKFAQASDTSSLLYNGPYILKSFTSKSSIEMSKNENYWDKDNVHITDVKLEYYDGQDQSKLANSFEDNALSLAKLFPTGPGFTDQAKKFKDEIIYTPQDASTFVIGVNIDRQSYKYTSKTTDEEKSSTKKALLNKDFRQAISFAFD
;
A
#
# COMPACT_ATOMS: atom_id res chain seq x y z
N LEU A 1 -6.39 7.44 -7.50
CA LEU A 1 -6.84 7.82 -8.85
C LEU A 1 -7.48 6.64 -9.58
N PHE A 2 -6.91 5.44 -9.44
CA PHE A 2 -7.36 4.20 -10.05
C PHE A 2 -7.59 3.12 -9.00
N GLU A 3 -8.35 2.11 -9.36
CA GLU A 3 -8.56 0.88 -8.61
C GLU A 3 -8.26 -0.33 -9.50
N ASN A 4 -8.22 -1.52 -8.92
CA ASN A 4 -8.12 -2.77 -9.67
C ASN A 4 -9.46 -3.50 -9.60
N ASP A 5 -9.91 -4.02 -10.73
CA ASP A 5 -11.02 -4.96 -10.75
C ASP A 5 -10.60 -6.34 -10.18
N LYS A 6 -11.54 -7.27 -10.10
CA LYS A 6 -11.28 -8.64 -9.60
C LYS A 6 -10.27 -9.45 -10.46
N TYR A 7 -9.91 -8.97 -11.64
CA TYR A 7 -8.92 -9.59 -12.53
C TYR A 7 -7.57 -8.86 -12.49
N GLY A 8 -7.45 -7.78 -11.71
CA GLY A 8 -6.25 -6.94 -11.64
C GLY A 8 -6.14 -5.89 -12.74
N ASN A 9 -7.19 -5.68 -13.55
CA ASN A 9 -7.19 -4.60 -14.53
C ASN A 9 -7.40 -3.26 -13.84
N LEU A 10 -6.71 -2.23 -14.33
CA LEU A 10 -6.91 -0.87 -13.86
C LEU A 10 -8.27 -0.33 -14.32
N ILE A 11 -9.03 0.19 -13.38
CA ILE A 11 -10.29 0.88 -13.62
C ILE A 11 -10.26 2.29 -13.06
N PRO A 12 -10.99 3.25 -13.68
CA PRO A 12 -11.15 4.59 -13.15
C PRO A 12 -11.78 4.58 -11.75
N SER A 13 -11.27 5.47 -10.86
CA SER A 13 -11.86 5.72 -9.54
C SER A 13 -12.04 7.24 -9.36
N LEU A 14 -11.17 7.94 -8.61
CA LEU A 14 -11.22 9.40 -8.50
C LEU A 14 -10.85 10.11 -9.81
N ALA A 15 -10.03 9.50 -10.68
CA ALA A 15 -9.82 9.96 -12.05
C ALA A 15 -10.85 9.30 -12.97
N LYS A 16 -11.70 10.09 -13.62
CA LYS A 16 -12.70 9.60 -14.59
C LYS A 16 -12.15 9.47 -16.01
N ASP A 17 -11.08 10.22 -16.32
CA ASP A 17 -10.42 10.21 -17.63
C ASP A 17 -8.98 10.72 -17.51
N TRP A 18 -8.12 10.38 -18.49
CA TRP A 18 -6.75 10.87 -18.54
C TRP A 18 -6.20 10.89 -19.94
N THR A 19 -5.18 11.75 -20.13
CA THR A 19 -4.39 11.82 -21.37
C THR A 19 -2.91 11.73 -21.05
N VAL A 20 -2.14 11.26 -22.04
CA VAL A 20 -0.67 11.16 -21.95
C VAL A 20 -0.08 11.95 -23.10
N SER A 21 0.93 12.78 -22.83
CA SER A 21 1.66 13.49 -23.87
C SER A 21 2.34 12.55 -24.85
N GLN A 22 2.64 13.04 -26.07
CA GLN A 22 3.24 12.21 -27.13
C GLN A 22 4.59 11.60 -26.74
N ASP A 23 5.36 12.27 -25.88
CA ASP A 23 6.64 11.80 -25.34
C ASP A 23 6.48 10.80 -24.17
N GLY A 24 5.24 10.56 -23.72
CA GLY A 24 4.96 9.65 -22.60
C GLY A 24 5.34 10.20 -21.23
N LEU A 25 5.69 11.48 -21.12
CA LEU A 25 6.21 12.05 -19.87
C LEU A 25 5.15 12.75 -19.02
N THR A 26 4.13 13.32 -19.64
CA THR A 26 3.13 14.13 -18.92
C THR A 26 1.76 13.46 -18.97
N TYR A 27 1.25 13.15 -17.81
CA TYR A 27 -0.08 12.57 -17.58
C TYR A 27 -0.98 13.66 -17.04
N THR A 28 -2.17 13.84 -17.65
CA THR A 28 -3.18 14.79 -17.21
C THR A 28 -4.46 14.02 -16.88
N TYR A 29 -4.88 14.06 -15.63
CA TYR A 29 -6.04 13.34 -15.09
C TYR A 29 -7.20 14.30 -14.91
N LYS A 30 -8.39 13.88 -15.34
CA LYS A 30 -9.65 14.57 -15.05
C LYS A 30 -10.31 13.86 -13.87
N LEU A 31 -10.42 14.57 -12.76
CA LEU A 31 -11.05 14.08 -11.55
C LEU A 31 -12.57 14.16 -11.65
N ARG A 32 -13.26 13.30 -10.85
CA ARG A 32 -14.70 13.43 -10.63
C ARG A 32 -14.99 14.69 -9.84
N ASP A 33 -16.20 15.21 -10.03
CA ASP A 33 -16.72 16.39 -9.37
C ASP A 33 -17.72 16.09 -8.24
N ASP A 34 -18.02 14.78 -8.01
CA ASP A 34 -18.94 14.28 -7.01
C ASP A 34 -18.24 13.56 -5.85
N ALA A 35 -16.89 13.52 -5.82
CA ALA A 35 -16.12 12.93 -4.72
C ALA A 35 -15.93 13.96 -3.60
N LYS A 36 -16.22 13.52 -2.37
CA LYS A 36 -16.15 14.35 -1.16
C LYS A 36 -15.25 13.72 -0.11
N TRP A 37 -14.77 14.55 0.79
CA TRP A 37 -14.19 14.18 2.06
C TRP A 37 -15.26 14.11 3.13
N TYR A 38 -15.21 13.08 3.96
CA TYR A 38 -16.11 12.85 5.09
C TYR A 38 -15.28 12.68 6.37
N ASP A 39 -15.84 13.11 7.49
CA ASP A 39 -15.28 12.86 8.81
C ASP A 39 -15.60 11.45 9.34
N SER A 40 -15.21 11.14 10.57
CA SER A 40 -15.46 9.83 11.22
C SER A 40 -16.94 9.54 11.48
N GLU A 41 -17.79 10.56 11.50
CA GLU A 41 -19.25 10.42 11.66
C GLU A 41 -19.95 10.29 10.31
N GLY A 42 -19.24 10.50 9.20
CA GLY A 42 -19.78 10.44 7.84
C GLY A 42 -20.33 11.78 7.36
N GLU A 43 -20.09 12.86 8.09
CA GLU A 43 -20.50 14.20 7.68
C GLU A 43 -19.55 14.76 6.61
N GLU A 44 -20.12 15.47 5.64
CA GLU A 44 -19.36 16.09 4.55
C GLU A 44 -18.44 17.19 5.10
N TYR A 45 -17.15 17.11 4.72
CA TYR A 45 -16.13 18.07 5.12
C TYR A 45 -15.76 19.03 3.98
N ALA A 46 -15.47 18.50 2.79
CA ALA A 46 -15.05 19.28 1.62
C ALA A 46 -15.10 18.45 0.33
N ASP A 47 -14.97 19.10 -0.83
CA ASP A 47 -14.75 18.43 -2.10
C ASP A 47 -13.34 17.82 -2.16
N VAL A 48 -13.18 16.69 -2.87
CA VAL A 48 -11.87 16.14 -3.22
C VAL A 48 -11.35 16.86 -4.47
N THR A 49 -10.18 17.45 -4.37
CA THR A 49 -9.60 18.27 -5.45
C THR A 49 -8.24 17.75 -5.90
N ALA A 50 -7.77 18.23 -7.05
CA ALA A 50 -6.41 17.95 -7.55
C ALA A 50 -5.32 18.44 -6.59
N LYS A 51 -5.60 19.49 -5.80
CA LYS A 51 -4.68 19.98 -4.78
C LYS A 51 -4.43 18.95 -3.69
N ASP A 52 -5.42 18.13 -3.33
CA ASP A 52 -5.26 17.11 -2.31
C ASP A 52 -4.25 16.03 -2.69
N PHE A 53 -4.11 15.72 -3.98
CA PHE A 53 -3.07 14.81 -4.49
C PHE A 53 -1.68 15.43 -4.42
N VAL A 54 -1.56 16.73 -4.75
CA VAL A 54 -0.31 17.49 -4.58
C VAL A 54 0.11 17.50 -3.12
N THR A 55 -0.85 17.77 -2.22
CA THR A 55 -0.64 17.74 -0.76
C THR A 55 -0.22 16.35 -0.28
N GLY A 56 -0.85 15.27 -0.76
CA GLY A 56 -0.52 13.90 -0.37
C GLY A 56 0.92 13.53 -0.70
N ILE A 57 1.37 13.80 -1.93
CA ILE A 57 2.75 13.53 -2.36
C ILE A 57 3.75 14.41 -1.61
N LYS A 58 3.41 15.69 -1.39
CA LYS A 58 4.24 16.59 -0.59
C LYS A 58 4.37 16.11 0.85
N TYR A 59 3.26 15.74 1.48
CA TYR A 59 3.24 15.22 2.85
C TYR A 59 4.11 13.97 2.99
N ALA A 60 4.00 13.03 2.05
CA ALA A 60 4.82 11.83 2.03
C ALA A 60 6.32 12.15 1.88
N ALA A 61 6.68 13.14 1.06
CA ALA A 61 8.05 13.59 0.86
C ALA A 61 8.62 14.27 2.10
N ASP A 62 7.87 15.20 2.71
CA ASP A 62 8.28 15.95 3.90
C ASP A 62 8.48 15.02 5.11
N ASN A 63 7.64 13.99 5.25
CA ASN A 63 7.72 13.01 6.32
C ASN A 63 8.60 11.80 5.98
N LYS A 64 9.28 11.79 4.83
CA LYS A 64 10.20 10.73 4.39
C LYS A 64 9.56 9.34 4.48
N SER A 65 8.36 9.21 3.93
CA SER A 65 7.63 7.93 3.90
C SER A 65 8.51 6.80 3.36
N GLU A 66 8.49 5.65 4.02
CA GLU A 66 9.21 4.45 3.56
C GLU A 66 8.76 3.97 2.17
N MET A 67 7.55 4.35 1.72
CA MET A 67 7.02 3.99 0.41
C MET A 67 7.45 4.94 -0.72
N LEU A 68 8.21 6.01 -0.44
CA LEU A 68 8.64 6.98 -1.45
C LEU A 68 9.42 6.37 -2.61
N TYR A 69 10.15 5.28 -2.38
CA TYR A 69 10.93 4.59 -3.43
C TYR A 69 10.06 4.19 -4.65
N ILE A 70 8.75 4.06 -4.48
CA ILE A 70 7.82 3.70 -5.57
C ILE A 70 7.72 4.82 -6.61
N ILE A 71 7.75 6.09 -6.17
CA ILE A 71 7.47 7.27 -7.00
C ILE A 71 8.61 8.27 -7.07
N GLN A 72 9.58 8.21 -6.15
CA GLN A 72 10.61 9.22 -5.96
C GLN A 72 11.46 9.44 -7.21
N ASP A 73 11.86 8.36 -7.89
CA ASP A 73 12.68 8.45 -9.11
C ASP A 73 11.84 8.62 -10.38
N SER A 74 10.53 8.33 -10.30
CA SER A 74 9.60 8.47 -11.41
C SER A 74 9.16 9.92 -11.62
N ILE A 75 8.72 10.60 -10.56
CA ILE A 75 8.19 11.97 -10.66
C ILE A 75 9.34 12.96 -10.79
N LYS A 76 9.26 13.83 -11.82
CA LYS A 76 10.25 14.86 -12.11
C LYS A 76 10.52 15.72 -10.88
N GLY A 77 11.79 15.85 -10.50
CA GLY A 77 12.24 16.72 -9.41
C GLY A 77 11.94 16.22 -8.00
N LEU A 78 11.19 15.11 -7.81
CA LEU A 78 10.82 14.61 -6.48
C LEU A 78 12.07 14.12 -5.71
N ASN A 79 12.99 13.44 -6.37
CA ASN A 79 14.24 12.97 -5.75
C ASN A 79 15.12 14.15 -5.28
N ASP A 80 15.21 15.22 -6.06
CA ASP A 80 15.96 16.42 -5.67
C ASP A 80 15.30 17.13 -4.47
N TYR A 81 13.97 17.09 -4.37
CA TYR A 81 13.24 17.63 -3.23
C TYR A 81 13.48 16.80 -1.97
N VAL A 82 13.28 15.48 -2.03
CA VAL A 82 13.44 14.55 -0.89
C VAL A 82 14.88 14.56 -0.35
N SER A 83 15.88 14.65 -1.24
CA SER A 83 17.29 14.73 -0.85
C SER A 83 17.72 16.10 -0.30
N GLY A 84 16.84 17.11 -0.36
CA GLY A 84 17.12 18.49 0.08
C GLY A 84 17.99 19.30 -0.88
N LYS A 85 18.27 18.78 -2.08
CA LYS A 85 19.00 19.49 -3.14
C LYS A 85 18.16 20.64 -3.71
N ASN A 86 16.85 20.47 -3.81
CA ASN A 86 15.89 21.53 -4.08
C ASN A 86 14.85 21.55 -2.96
N LYS A 87 14.59 22.73 -2.36
CA LYS A 87 13.62 22.89 -1.28
C LYS A 87 12.26 23.42 -1.75
N ASP A 88 12.15 23.77 -3.02
CA ASP A 88 10.92 24.28 -3.61
C ASP A 88 10.11 23.13 -4.22
N PHE A 89 9.00 22.74 -3.55
CA PHE A 89 8.11 21.70 -4.05
C PHE A 89 7.39 22.09 -5.36
N SER A 90 7.28 23.38 -5.68
CA SER A 90 6.67 23.83 -6.93
C SER A 90 7.45 23.39 -8.19
N ALA A 91 8.73 23.02 -8.01
CA ALA A 91 9.57 22.46 -9.08
C ALA A 91 9.36 20.95 -9.29
N VAL A 92 8.60 20.29 -8.40
CA VAL A 92 8.24 18.86 -8.52
C VAL A 92 7.14 18.72 -9.58
N GLY A 93 7.24 17.69 -10.39
CA GLY A 93 6.35 17.40 -11.51
C GLY A 93 4.93 16.94 -11.10
N VAL A 94 4.36 17.51 -10.04
CA VAL A 94 2.97 17.26 -9.61
C VAL A 94 2.27 18.60 -9.47
N LYS A 95 1.16 18.79 -10.19
CA LYS A 95 0.49 20.09 -10.26
C LYS A 95 -1.03 19.94 -10.33
N ALA A 96 -1.75 20.66 -9.48
CA ALA A 96 -3.16 20.98 -9.69
C ALA A 96 -3.27 22.12 -10.72
N VAL A 97 -3.81 21.80 -11.89
CA VAL A 97 -4.03 22.80 -12.96
C VAL A 97 -5.27 23.63 -12.65
N ASP A 98 -6.30 22.95 -12.19
CA ASP A 98 -7.54 23.45 -11.60
C ASP A 98 -8.03 22.44 -10.54
N ASP A 99 -9.20 22.66 -9.94
CA ASP A 99 -9.72 21.80 -8.88
C ASP A 99 -9.95 20.34 -9.33
N HIS A 100 -10.22 20.11 -10.62
CA HIS A 100 -10.51 18.78 -11.17
C HIS A 100 -9.51 18.32 -12.22
N THR A 101 -8.35 18.98 -12.34
CA THR A 101 -7.31 18.60 -13.29
C THR A 101 -5.98 18.48 -12.59
N LEU A 102 -5.53 17.23 -12.43
CA LEU A 102 -4.20 16.90 -11.90
C LEU A 102 -3.25 16.60 -13.05
N GLN A 103 -2.06 17.18 -13.02
CA GLN A 103 -1.00 16.88 -13.97
C GLN A 103 0.22 16.32 -13.25
N ILE A 104 0.76 15.20 -13.78
CA ILE A 104 1.99 14.56 -13.26
C ILE A 104 2.97 14.45 -14.42
N THR A 105 4.20 14.96 -14.21
CA THR A 105 5.31 14.88 -15.16
C THR A 105 6.38 13.94 -14.63
N LEU A 106 6.81 13.00 -15.45
CA LEU A 106 7.80 11.99 -15.12
C LEU A 106 9.20 12.36 -15.61
N ASN A 107 10.23 11.76 -15.04
CA ASN A 107 11.62 11.86 -15.49
C ASN A 107 11.87 11.08 -16.78
N GLN A 108 11.15 9.97 -16.97
CA GLN A 108 11.21 9.10 -18.14
C GLN A 108 9.84 8.48 -18.40
N ALA A 109 9.60 8.02 -19.62
CA ALA A 109 8.34 7.36 -19.97
C ALA A 109 8.21 6.02 -19.22
N GLU A 110 7.14 5.84 -18.48
CA GLU A 110 6.79 4.63 -17.74
C GLU A 110 5.40 4.14 -18.18
N PRO A 111 5.29 3.21 -19.13
CA PRO A 111 3.97 2.73 -19.62
C PRO A 111 3.08 2.14 -18.51
N PHE A 112 3.69 1.69 -17.41
CA PHE A 112 3.02 1.14 -16.22
C PHE A 112 2.73 2.19 -15.14
N TRP A 113 2.98 3.47 -15.38
CA TRP A 113 2.85 4.54 -14.38
C TRP A 113 1.49 4.53 -13.67
N ASN A 114 0.39 4.37 -14.41
CA ASN A 114 -0.95 4.38 -13.82
C ASN A 114 -1.15 3.27 -12.77
N SER A 115 -0.44 2.15 -12.84
CA SER A 115 -0.53 1.11 -11.82
C SER A 115 0.02 1.55 -10.45
N LYS A 116 0.97 2.48 -10.43
CA LYS A 116 1.48 3.07 -9.18
C LYS A 116 0.43 3.93 -8.47
N LEU A 117 -0.54 4.46 -9.21
CA LEU A 117 -1.59 5.35 -8.69
C LEU A 117 -2.73 4.61 -7.98
N THR A 118 -2.64 3.29 -7.86
CA THR A 118 -3.49 2.47 -6.99
C THR A 118 -2.91 2.33 -5.56
N LEU A 119 -1.67 2.78 -5.35
CA LEU A 119 -0.95 2.59 -4.09
C LEU A 119 -1.12 3.79 -3.14
N GLY A 120 -1.18 3.51 -1.84
CA GLY A 120 -1.44 4.51 -0.80
C GLY A 120 -0.49 5.71 -0.79
N ILE A 121 0.75 5.55 -1.28
CA ILE A 121 1.71 6.65 -1.39
C ILE A 121 1.23 7.79 -2.29
N THR A 122 0.27 7.53 -3.17
CA THR A 122 -0.30 8.51 -4.11
C THR A 122 -1.71 8.96 -3.73
N PHE A 123 -2.21 8.58 -2.55
CA PHE A 123 -3.53 8.95 -2.11
C PHE A 123 -3.63 10.45 -1.78
N PRO A 124 -4.78 11.07 -2.00
CA PRO A 124 -5.00 12.47 -1.69
C PRO A 124 -5.02 12.70 -0.18
N ILE A 125 -4.64 13.90 0.24
CA ILE A 125 -4.71 14.35 1.64
C ILE A 125 -5.23 15.80 1.62
N ASN A 126 -6.25 16.11 2.44
CA ASN A 126 -6.78 17.46 2.55
C ASN A 126 -5.84 18.34 3.39
N GLU A 127 -5.29 19.40 2.78
CA GLU A 127 -4.30 20.28 3.41
C GLU A 127 -4.84 20.96 4.68
N LYS A 128 -6.04 21.54 4.61
CA LYS A 128 -6.65 22.26 5.74
C LYS A 128 -6.89 21.32 6.93
N PHE A 129 -7.25 20.08 6.65
CA PHE A 129 -7.46 19.11 7.70
C PHE A 129 -6.14 18.71 8.38
N VAL A 130 -5.08 18.46 7.60
CA VAL A 130 -3.74 18.21 8.15
C VAL A 130 -3.28 19.35 9.04
N GLU A 131 -3.40 20.59 8.55
CA GLU A 131 -3.06 21.79 9.32
C GLU A 131 -3.86 21.90 10.62
N SER A 132 -5.17 21.59 10.58
CA SER A 132 -6.04 21.63 11.75
C SER A 132 -5.70 20.58 12.81
N LYS A 133 -5.18 19.42 12.40
CA LYS A 133 -4.82 18.30 13.28
C LYS A 133 -3.36 18.36 13.76
N GLY A 134 -2.46 18.96 12.99
CA GLY A 134 -1.03 19.02 13.29
C GLY A 134 -0.47 17.64 13.61
N ASP A 135 0.23 17.49 14.72
CA ASP A 135 0.85 16.23 15.18
C ASP A 135 -0.16 15.11 15.49
N LYS A 136 -1.45 15.44 15.55
CA LYS A 136 -2.52 14.45 15.77
C LYS A 136 -3.08 13.88 14.47
N PHE A 137 -2.65 14.36 13.30
CA PHE A 137 -3.09 13.83 12.02
C PHE A 137 -2.69 12.36 11.85
N ALA A 138 -3.59 11.55 11.30
CA ALA A 138 -3.38 10.14 10.94
C ALA A 138 -2.97 9.22 12.11
N GLN A 139 -3.43 9.50 13.32
CA GLN A 139 -3.29 8.57 14.44
C GLN A 139 -4.37 7.49 14.36
N ALA A 140 -3.97 6.26 14.00
CA ALA A 140 -4.91 5.17 13.71
C ALA A 140 -5.88 4.83 14.86
N SER A 141 -5.49 5.05 16.13
CA SER A 141 -6.34 4.85 17.31
C SER A 141 -7.39 5.96 17.51
N ASP A 142 -7.27 7.08 16.79
CA ASP A 142 -8.21 8.21 16.81
C ASP A 142 -8.82 8.38 15.41
N THR A 143 -10.02 7.82 15.20
CA THR A 143 -10.71 7.85 13.91
C THR A 143 -11.03 9.28 13.46
N SER A 144 -11.17 10.24 14.39
CA SER A 144 -11.40 11.65 14.10
C SER A 144 -10.14 12.37 13.59
N SER A 145 -8.98 11.71 13.63
CA SER A 145 -7.71 12.24 13.10
C SER A 145 -7.54 12.05 11.60
N LEU A 146 -8.52 11.43 10.93
CA LEU A 146 -8.53 11.13 9.50
C LEU A 146 -9.77 11.71 8.82
N LEU A 147 -9.67 11.96 7.52
CA LEU A 147 -10.81 12.12 6.62
C LEU A 147 -10.90 10.92 5.68
N TYR A 148 -12.10 10.67 5.22
CA TYR A 148 -12.44 9.52 4.40
C TYR A 148 -13.07 9.99 3.08
N ASN A 149 -12.65 9.41 1.96
CA ASN A 149 -13.27 9.62 0.64
C ASN A 149 -13.54 8.30 -0.10
N GLY A 150 -13.38 7.20 0.60
CA GLY A 150 -13.59 5.84 0.08
C GLY A 150 -14.92 5.24 0.52
N PRO A 151 -15.14 3.96 0.15
CA PRO A 151 -16.39 3.25 0.43
C PRO A 151 -16.63 2.93 1.91
N TYR A 152 -15.60 3.05 2.77
CA TYR A 152 -15.70 2.73 4.20
C TYR A 152 -15.10 3.82 5.07
N ILE A 153 -15.67 3.96 6.26
CA ILE A 153 -15.21 4.83 7.35
C ILE A 153 -14.69 3.94 8.48
N LEU A 154 -13.49 4.23 8.98
CA LEU A 154 -12.88 3.54 10.11
C LEU A 154 -13.68 3.86 11.39
N LYS A 155 -14.17 2.84 12.07
CA LYS A 155 -14.88 2.95 13.33
C LYS A 155 -14.00 2.68 14.54
N SER A 156 -13.11 1.70 14.42
CA SER A 156 -12.13 1.41 15.47
C SER A 156 -10.85 0.79 14.89
N PHE A 157 -9.74 1.07 15.55
CA PHE A 157 -8.46 0.40 15.36
C PHE A 157 -7.87 0.04 16.71
N THR A 158 -7.73 -1.25 16.96
CA THR A 158 -7.06 -1.77 18.16
C THR A 158 -5.84 -2.58 17.74
N SER A 159 -4.64 -2.05 18.05
CA SER A 159 -3.38 -2.69 17.66
C SER A 159 -3.31 -4.13 18.11
N LYS A 160 -2.89 -5.04 17.21
CA LYS A 160 -2.82 -6.50 17.43
C LYS A 160 -4.14 -7.13 17.87
N SER A 161 -5.27 -6.54 17.52
CA SER A 161 -6.61 -7.05 17.81
C SER A 161 -7.52 -6.95 16.60
N SER A 162 -8.04 -5.77 16.27
CA SER A 162 -9.00 -5.62 15.17
C SER A 162 -9.00 -4.24 14.53
N ILE A 163 -9.47 -4.20 13.28
CA ILE A 163 -9.85 -3.00 12.56
C ILE A 163 -11.31 -3.16 12.18
N GLU A 164 -12.16 -2.19 12.55
CA GLU A 164 -13.57 -2.19 12.21
C GLU A 164 -13.91 -0.97 11.37
N MET A 165 -14.63 -1.21 10.28
CA MET A 165 -15.06 -0.19 9.33
C MET A 165 -16.53 -0.38 9.01
N SER A 166 -17.25 0.71 8.79
CA SER A 166 -18.61 0.70 8.27
C SER A 166 -18.69 1.37 6.91
N LYS A 167 -19.68 0.96 6.12
CA LYS A 167 -19.99 1.57 4.82
C LYS A 167 -20.13 3.09 4.96
N ASN A 168 -19.54 3.81 4.02
CA ASN A 168 -19.78 5.23 3.83
C ASN A 168 -21.04 5.42 2.97
N GLU A 169 -22.16 5.78 3.61
CA GLU A 169 -23.46 5.95 2.93
C GLU A 169 -23.49 7.17 2.00
N ASN A 170 -22.47 8.00 2.05
CA ASN A 170 -22.31 9.19 1.22
C ASN A 170 -21.22 9.03 0.14
N TYR A 171 -20.61 7.84 0.03
CA TYR A 171 -19.63 7.53 -1.02
C TYR A 171 -20.25 7.67 -2.41
N TRP A 172 -19.52 8.24 -3.37
CA TRP A 172 -20.02 8.50 -4.71
C TRP A 172 -20.51 7.24 -5.44
N ASP A 173 -19.91 6.08 -5.16
CA ASP A 173 -20.29 4.79 -5.75
C ASP A 173 -20.94 3.85 -4.71
N LYS A 174 -21.67 4.39 -3.78
CA LYS A 174 -22.28 3.64 -2.66
C LYS A 174 -23.22 2.51 -3.08
N ASP A 175 -23.85 2.64 -4.26
CA ASP A 175 -24.80 1.64 -4.76
C ASP A 175 -24.11 0.33 -5.14
N ASN A 176 -22.81 0.36 -5.43
CA ASN A 176 -21.96 -0.81 -5.69
C ASN A 176 -21.26 -1.34 -4.42
N VAL A 177 -21.46 -0.72 -3.27
CA VAL A 177 -20.94 -1.18 -1.97
C VAL A 177 -22.02 -1.98 -1.24
N HIS A 178 -21.92 -3.31 -1.30
CA HIS A 178 -22.94 -4.21 -0.77
C HIS A 178 -22.64 -4.71 0.66
N ILE A 179 -21.39 -4.65 1.10
CA ILE A 179 -20.99 -5.02 2.47
C ILE A 179 -21.10 -3.79 3.35
N THR A 180 -21.87 -3.87 4.44
CA THR A 180 -22.10 -2.74 5.33
C THR A 180 -21.02 -2.59 6.39
N ASP A 181 -20.50 -3.70 6.88
CA ASP A 181 -19.51 -3.73 7.96
C ASP A 181 -18.36 -4.67 7.63
N VAL A 182 -17.14 -4.20 7.86
CA VAL A 182 -15.92 -4.97 7.67
C VAL A 182 -15.14 -5.01 8.96
N LYS A 183 -14.89 -6.21 9.46
CA LYS A 183 -14.03 -6.44 10.61
C LYS A 183 -12.83 -7.26 10.19
N LEU A 184 -11.62 -6.70 10.35
CA LEU A 184 -10.36 -7.41 10.17
C LEU A 184 -9.84 -7.82 11.54
N GLU A 185 -9.57 -9.10 11.73
CA GLU A 185 -8.99 -9.63 12.95
C GLU A 185 -7.49 -9.84 12.79
N TYR A 186 -6.72 -9.52 13.81
CA TYR A 186 -5.29 -9.71 13.81
C TYR A 186 -4.93 -11.20 13.85
N TYR A 187 -4.03 -11.59 12.96
CA TYR A 187 -3.42 -12.93 12.94
C TYR A 187 -1.90 -12.79 13.06
N ASP A 188 -1.30 -13.46 14.03
CA ASP A 188 0.13 -13.37 14.35
C ASP A 188 1.04 -14.22 13.45
N GLY A 189 0.45 -15.03 12.55
CA GLY A 189 1.19 -15.87 11.62
C GLY A 189 1.72 -17.19 12.20
N GLN A 190 1.47 -17.50 13.48
CA GLN A 190 2.08 -18.67 14.14
C GLN A 190 1.34 -19.97 13.82
N ASP A 191 0.02 -19.97 13.87
CA ASP A 191 -0.80 -21.16 13.62
C ASP A 191 -1.69 -20.99 12.39
N GLN A 192 -1.21 -21.49 11.25
CA GLN A 192 -1.96 -21.39 9.99
C GLN A 192 -3.27 -22.19 9.99
N SER A 193 -3.40 -23.23 10.84
CA SER A 193 -4.64 -23.99 10.94
C SER A 193 -5.78 -23.20 11.57
N LYS A 194 -5.45 -22.20 12.40
CA LYS A 194 -6.43 -21.34 13.06
C LYS A 194 -7.33 -20.61 12.06
N LEU A 195 -6.78 -20.13 10.94
CA LEU A 195 -7.56 -19.41 9.93
C LEU A 195 -8.62 -20.31 9.28
N ALA A 196 -8.23 -21.53 8.89
CA ALA A 196 -9.14 -22.49 8.30
C ALA A 196 -10.23 -22.96 9.30
N ASN A 197 -9.85 -23.21 10.55
CA ASN A 197 -10.78 -23.60 11.61
C ASN A 197 -11.78 -22.45 11.92
N SER A 198 -11.29 -21.21 11.99
CA SER A 198 -12.18 -20.04 12.21
C SER A 198 -13.15 -19.79 11.05
N PHE A 199 -12.76 -20.13 9.83
CA PHE A 199 -13.66 -20.11 8.67
C PHE A 199 -14.72 -21.23 8.80
N GLU A 200 -14.29 -22.44 9.16
CA GLU A 200 -15.18 -23.58 9.37
C GLU A 200 -16.23 -23.31 10.47
N ASP A 201 -15.81 -22.65 11.55
CA ASP A 201 -16.68 -22.26 12.68
C ASP A 201 -17.54 -21.03 12.37
N ASN A 202 -17.53 -20.50 11.15
CA ASN A 202 -18.19 -19.26 10.73
C ASN A 202 -17.76 -18.02 11.53
N ALA A 203 -16.61 -18.04 12.17
CA ALA A 203 -16.04 -16.86 12.83
C ALA A 203 -15.40 -15.88 11.82
N LEU A 204 -14.96 -16.39 10.68
CA LEU A 204 -14.44 -15.60 9.56
C LEU A 204 -15.27 -15.87 8.30
N SER A 205 -15.63 -14.79 7.58
CA SER A 205 -16.27 -14.88 6.26
C SER A 205 -15.27 -15.12 5.13
N LEU A 206 -14.00 -14.82 5.37
CA LEU A 206 -12.88 -15.01 4.44
C LEU A 206 -11.63 -15.39 5.23
N ALA A 207 -10.93 -16.44 4.79
CA ALA A 207 -9.68 -16.87 5.38
C ALA A 207 -8.65 -17.24 4.32
N LYS A 208 -7.37 -16.96 4.56
CA LYS A 208 -6.29 -17.36 3.66
C LYS A 208 -5.89 -18.81 3.96
N LEU A 209 -5.93 -19.66 2.93
CA LEU A 209 -5.44 -21.02 2.99
C LEU A 209 -4.04 -21.09 2.37
N PHE A 210 -3.07 -21.62 3.12
CA PHE A 210 -1.68 -21.69 2.69
C PHE A 210 -1.35 -23.08 2.15
N PRO A 211 -0.89 -23.22 0.89
CA PRO A 211 -0.57 -24.52 0.29
C PRO A 211 0.49 -25.34 1.06
N THR A 212 1.39 -24.62 1.74
CA THR A 212 2.46 -25.24 2.57
C THR A 212 2.06 -25.44 4.04
N GLY A 213 0.84 -25.03 4.41
CA GLY A 213 0.36 -25.11 5.79
C GLY A 213 -0.08 -26.50 6.21
N PRO A 214 -0.04 -26.80 7.52
CA PRO A 214 -0.57 -28.05 8.05
C PRO A 214 -2.05 -28.22 7.68
N GLY A 215 -2.43 -29.43 7.27
CA GLY A 215 -3.82 -29.74 6.95
C GLY A 215 -4.34 -29.16 5.63
N PHE A 216 -3.49 -28.51 4.80
CA PHE A 216 -3.91 -27.92 3.53
C PHE A 216 -4.73 -28.88 2.66
N THR A 217 -4.24 -30.11 2.47
CA THR A 217 -4.88 -31.10 1.59
C THR A 217 -6.30 -31.41 2.04
N ASP A 218 -6.52 -31.59 3.35
CA ASP A 218 -7.83 -31.91 3.89
C ASP A 218 -8.79 -30.71 3.83
N GLN A 219 -8.29 -29.53 4.17
CA GLN A 219 -9.05 -28.28 4.09
C GLN A 219 -9.41 -27.93 2.63
N ALA A 220 -8.46 -28.08 1.70
CA ALA A 220 -8.69 -27.84 0.29
C ALA A 220 -9.71 -28.83 -0.31
N LYS A 221 -9.72 -30.08 0.16
CA LYS A 221 -10.73 -31.07 -0.23
C LYS A 221 -12.10 -30.74 0.36
N LYS A 222 -12.15 -30.34 1.63
CA LYS A 222 -13.38 -30.01 2.35
C LYS A 222 -14.10 -28.82 1.74
N PHE A 223 -13.36 -27.73 1.46
CA PHE A 223 -13.87 -26.46 0.96
C PHE A 223 -13.65 -26.25 -0.54
N LYS A 224 -13.51 -27.32 -1.32
CA LYS A 224 -13.13 -27.27 -2.75
C LYS A 224 -13.99 -26.31 -3.59
N ASP A 225 -15.28 -26.17 -3.24
CA ASP A 225 -16.25 -25.35 -3.97
C ASP A 225 -16.28 -23.88 -3.48
N GLU A 226 -15.57 -23.58 -2.38
CA GLU A 226 -15.48 -22.27 -1.74
C GLU A 226 -14.09 -21.64 -1.92
N ILE A 227 -13.11 -22.38 -2.45
CA ILE A 227 -11.75 -21.87 -2.67
C ILE A 227 -11.75 -20.93 -3.87
N ILE A 228 -11.26 -19.71 -3.63
CA ILE A 228 -10.98 -18.72 -4.66
C ILE A 228 -9.47 -18.71 -4.89
N TYR A 229 -9.05 -19.08 -6.09
CA TYR A 229 -7.66 -18.96 -6.51
C TYR A 229 -7.41 -17.55 -7.00
N THR A 230 -6.47 -16.86 -6.35
CA THR A 230 -6.02 -15.55 -6.84
C THR A 230 -5.13 -15.72 -8.08
N PRO A 231 -5.03 -14.69 -8.94
CA PRO A 231 -4.04 -14.67 -10.01
C PRO A 231 -2.63 -14.90 -9.44
N GLN A 232 -1.75 -15.44 -10.27
CA GLN A 232 -0.35 -15.62 -9.89
C GLN A 232 0.28 -14.26 -9.59
N ASP A 233 0.93 -14.17 -8.41
CA ASP A 233 1.69 -12.98 -8.04
C ASP A 233 2.97 -12.87 -8.90
N ALA A 234 3.33 -11.66 -9.29
CA ALA A 234 4.56 -11.37 -10.01
C ALA A 234 5.80 -11.29 -9.08
N SER A 235 5.63 -11.64 -7.80
CA SER A 235 6.73 -11.63 -6.83
C SER A 235 7.69 -12.79 -7.02
N THR A 236 8.98 -12.51 -6.84
CA THR A 236 10.03 -13.52 -6.79
C THR A 236 10.57 -13.64 -5.38
N PHE A 237 10.48 -14.82 -4.80
CA PHE A 237 11.10 -15.10 -3.50
C PHE A 237 12.57 -15.42 -3.68
N VAL A 238 13.42 -14.74 -2.92
CA VAL A 238 14.87 -14.90 -2.99
C VAL A 238 15.47 -15.10 -1.61
N ILE A 239 16.54 -15.88 -1.53
CA ILE A 239 17.39 -15.96 -0.34
C ILE A 239 18.53 -14.96 -0.51
N GLY A 240 18.48 -13.86 0.22
CA GLY A 240 19.54 -12.86 0.25
C GLY A 240 20.69 -13.30 1.18
N VAL A 241 21.90 -13.33 0.66
CA VAL A 241 23.11 -13.61 1.46
C VAL A 241 23.82 -12.31 1.80
N ASN A 242 23.89 -11.97 3.09
CA ASN A 242 24.62 -10.79 3.56
C ASN A 242 26.13 -11.09 3.59
N ILE A 243 26.83 -10.78 2.49
CA ILE A 243 28.27 -11.00 2.33
C ILE A 243 29.13 -9.90 2.99
N ASP A 244 28.55 -8.75 3.31
CA ASP A 244 29.21 -7.62 3.98
C ASP A 244 28.59 -7.30 5.33
N ARG A 245 28.42 -8.32 6.14
CA ARG A 245 27.80 -8.21 7.46
C ARG A 245 28.62 -7.32 8.41
N GLN A 246 28.00 -6.26 8.89
CA GLN A 246 28.59 -5.29 9.83
C GLN A 246 28.23 -5.59 11.30
N SER A 247 27.14 -6.30 11.56
CA SER A 247 26.66 -6.59 12.89
C SER A 247 26.16 -8.02 13.05
N TYR A 248 26.46 -8.62 14.18
CA TYR A 248 26.01 -9.96 14.59
C TYR A 248 24.96 -9.91 15.72
N LYS A 249 24.42 -8.71 16.04
CA LYS A 249 23.50 -8.48 17.15
C LYS A 249 22.30 -9.43 17.19
N TYR A 250 21.78 -9.80 16.00
CA TYR A 250 20.58 -10.65 15.84
C TYR A 250 20.92 -12.09 15.43
N THR A 251 22.11 -12.56 15.79
CA THR A 251 22.53 -13.94 15.50
C THR A 251 22.97 -14.63 16.79
N SER A 252 23.05 -15.97 16.76
CA SER A 252 23.62 -16.77 17.85
C SER A 252 25.15 -16.74 17.93
N LYS A 253 25.83 -15.98 17.05
CA LYS A 253 27.30 -15.94 16.97
C LYS A 253 27.85 -14.96 18.01
N THR A 254 28.54 -15.49 19.02
CA THR A 254 29.04 -14.69 20.15
C THR A 254 30.55 -14.51 20.12
N THR A 255 31.31 -15.54 19.67
CA THR A 255 32.78 -15.47 19.64
C THR A 255 33.29 -14.88 18.33
N ASP A 256 34.51 -14.32 18.35
CA ASP A 256 35.16 -13.77 17.15
C ASP A 256 35.50 -14.86 16.12
N GLU A 257 35.77 -16.07 16.58
CA GLU A 257 36.00 -17.22 15.71
C GLU A 257 34.71 -17.59 14.94
N GLU A 258 33.57 -17.69 15.62
CA GLU A 258 32.27 -17.97 14.98
C GLU A 258 31.90 -16.89 13.96
N LYS A 259 32.10 -15.61 14.30
CA LYS A 259 31.83 -14.47 13.42
C LYS A 259 32.73 -14.52 12.17
N SER A 260 34.04 -14.74 12.37
CA SER A 260 35.02 -14.85 11.30
C SER A 260 34.74 -16.04 10.37
N SER A 261 34.47 -17.22 10.94
CA SER A 261 34.12 -18.42 10.16
C SER A 261 32.85 -18.23 9.36
N THR A 262 31.83 -17.61 9.95
CA THR A 262 30.57 -17.27 9.25
C THR A 262 30.85 -16.32 8.07
N LYS A 263 31.63 -15.27 8.28
CA LYS A 263 31.98 -14.32 7.22
C LYS A 263 32.74 -15.00 6.08
N LYS A 264 33.72 -15.86 6.39
CA LYS A 264 34.48 -16.62 5.39
C LYS A 264 33.57 -17.54 4.59
N ALA A 265 32.66 -18.26 5.23
CA ALA A 265 31.69 -19.12 4.54
C ALA A 265 30.80 -18.34 3.59
N LEU A 266 30.20 -17.22 4.04
CA LEU A 266 29.33 -16.38 3.22
C LEU A 266 30.06 -15.70 2.05
N LEU A 267 31.35 -15.41 2.17
CA LEU A 267 32.19 -14.88 1.10
C LEU A 267 32.61 -15.96 0.08
N ASN A 268 32.63 -17.23 0.48
CA ASN A 268 32.98 -18.33 -0.40
C ASN A 268 31.88 -18.56 -1.46
N LYS A 269 32.24 -18.47 -2.74
CA LYS A 269 31.32 -18.65 -3.86
C LYS A 269 30.70 -20.05 -3.88
N ASP A 270 31.54 -21.09 -3.69
CA ASP A 270 31.10 -22.48 -3.77
C ASP A 270 30.12 -22.82 -2.65
N PHE A 271 30.34 -22.25 -1.44
CA PHE A 271 29.38 -22.37 -0.33
C PHE A 271 28.00 -21.76 -0.69
N ARG A 272 27.97 -20.57 -1.29
CA ARG A 272 26.71 -19.95 -1.73
C ARG A 272 26.03 -20.75 -2.85
N GLN A 273 26.82 -21.28 -3.80
CA GLN A 273 26.29 -22.15 -4.86
C GLN A 273 25.74 -23.46 -4.31
N ALA A 274 26.41 -24.06 -3.31
CA ALA A 274 25.90 -25.26 -2.64
C ALA A 274 24.54 -25.02 -1.98
N ILE A 275 24.32 -23.86 -1.33
CA ILE A 275 23.01 -23.47 -0.79
C ILE A 275 21.98 -23.37 -1.93
N SER A 276 22.33 -22.73 -3.04
CA SER A 276 21.42 -22.60 -4.19
C SER A 276 21.04 -23.94 -4.80
N PHE A 277 21.97 -24.87 -4.91
CA PHE A 277 21.69 -26.21 -5.45
C PHE A 277 20.93 -27.13 -4.46
N ALA A 278 20.99 -26.83 -3.17
CA ALA A 278 20.26 -27.58 -2.15
C ALA A 278 18.81 -27.09 -1.98
N PHE A 279 18.43 -26.02 -2.64
CA PHE A 279 17.10 -25.47 -2.61
C PHE A 279 16.25 -26.12 -3.72
N ASP A 280 15.19 -26.82 -3.33
CA ASP A 280 14.25 -27.50 -4.22
C ASP A 280 12.95 -26.69 -4.34
#